data_7395ff8498645ddb858ddf7c3f5ddc33
#
_entry.id   7395ff8498645ddb858ddf7c3f5ddc33
#
_cell.length_a   1.000
_cell.length_b   1.000
_cell.length_c   1.000
_cell.angle_alpha   90.00
_cell.angle_beta   90.00
_cell.angle_gamma   90.00
#
_symmetry.space_group_name_H-M   'P 1'
#
loop_
_entity.id
_entity.type
_entity.pdbx_description
1 polymer ?
#
loop_
_entity_poly.entity_id
_entity_poly.type
_entity_poly.pdbx_seq_one_letter_code
_entity_poly.pdbx_strand_id
1 'polypeptide(L)'
;MRTLDAPLPPEAAADALPASALRRFALPSGVELHGVVGGEGPPLVFIHGAMGDWRSFEAQWHAFTPHFTCLTYSRRYSFPNHNPQPAPDHSALQEAEDLRLLLDALGWDAAHLVGSSYGGFTALVLAVAQPRRVRTLVAVEPPMMKYARLTPAG
;
A
#
# COMPACT_ATOMS: atom_id res chain seq x y z
N MET A 1 -11.33 -23.41 22.05
CA MET A 1 -10.51 -23.54 20.84
C MET A 1 -11.44 -23.47 19.65
N ARG A 2 -11.51 -22.33 18.94
CA ARG A 2 -12.34 -22.19 17.75
C ARG A 2 -11.59 -22.87 16.60
N THR A 3 -12.24 -23.83 15.95
CA THR A 3 -11.73 -24.50 14.76
C THR A 3 -11.59 -23.49 13.63
N LEU A 4 -10.42 -23.47 12.96
CA LEU A 4 -10.09 -22.61 11.82
C LEU A 4 -10.92 -22.89 10.56
N ASP A 5 -11.86 -23.83 10.60
CA ASP A 5 -12.71 -24.26 9.47
C ASP A 5 -14.14 -23.68 9.49
N ALA A 6 -14.43 -22.71 10.33
CA ALA A 6 -15.72 -22.05 10.24
C ALA A 6 -15.76 -21.16 8.99
N PRO A 7 -16.75 -21.30 8.09
CA PRO A 7 -16.89 -20.40 6.94
C PRO A 7 -17.03 -18.96 7.46
N LEU A 8 -16.35 -18.04 6.79
CA LEU A 8 -16.47 -16.62 7.09
C LEU A 8 -17.96 -16.23 7.03
N PRO A 9 -18.43 -15.36 7.93
CA PRO A 9 -19.81 -14.89 7.88
C PRO A 9 -20.08 -14.26 6.50
N PRO A 10 -21.30 -14.42 5.96
CA PRO A 10 -21.64 -13.95 4.61
C PRO A 10 -21.42 -12.44 4.40
N GLU A 11 -21.39 -11.64 5.44
CA GLU A 11 -21.06 -10.21 5.39
C GLU A 11 -19.59 -9.96 5.01
N ALA A 12 -18.65 -10.83 5.39
CA ALA A 12 -17.24 -10.69 5.02
C ALA A 12 -16.98 -10.96 3.53
N ALA A 13 -17.87 -11.69 2.86
CA ALA A 13 -17.77 -11.94 1.42
C ALA A 13 -18.32 -10.79 0.57
N ALA A 14 -19.21 -9.96 1.13
CA ALA A 14 -19.78 -8.79 0.46
C ALA A 14 -18.79 -7.60 0.39
N ASP A 15 -17.78 -7.60 1.24
CA ASP A 15 -16.79 -6.52 1.36
C ASP A 15 -15.52 -6.77 0.51
N ALA A 16 -15.39 -7.94 -0.09
CA ALA A 16 -14.23 -8.30 -0.90
C ALA A 16 -14.11 -7.41 -2.15
N LEU A 17 -12.91 -6.87 -2.37
CA LEU A 17 -12.61 -6.13 -3.60
C LEU A 17 -12.59 -7.12 -4.79
N PRO A 18 -13.43 -6.92 -5.82
CA PRO A 18 -13.48 -7.85 -6.94
C PRO A 18 -12.20 -7.77 -7.78
N ALA A 19 -11.65 -8.91 -8.15
CA ALA A 19 -10.48 -8.98 -9.03
C ALA A 19 -10.72 -8.28 -10.38
N SER A 20 -11.97 -8.18 -10.84
CA SER A 20 -12.37 -7.46 -12.04
C SER A 20 -12.17 -5.93 -11.95
N ALA A 21 -12.06 -5.38 -10.74
CA ALA A 21 -11.75 -3.96 -10.52
C ALA A 21 -10.24 -3.66 -10.56
N LEU A 22 -9.40 -4.69 -10.62
CA LEU A 22 -7.96 -4.55 -10.61
C LEU A 22 -7.47 -3.88 -11.90
N ARG A 23 -6.72 -2.80 -11.76
CA ARG A 23 -6.11 -2.04 -12.85
C ARG A 23 -4.61 -2.23 -12.85
N ARG A 24 -4.01 -2.24 -14.04
CA ARG A 24 -2.57 -2.23 -14.24
C ARG A 24 -2.06 -0.81 -14.45
N PHE A 25 -1.00 -0.46 -13.77
CA PHE A 25 -0.28 0.80 -13.89
C PHE A 25 1.14 0.52 -14.38
N ALA A 26 1.45 0.88 -15.63
CA ALA A 26 2.80 0.82 -16.17
C ALA A 26 3.51 2.15 -15.82
N LEU A 27 4.50 2.08 -14.95
CA LEU A 27 5.25 3.26 -14.52
C LEU A 27 6.38 3.59 -15.51
N PRO A 28 6.79 4.88 -15.63
CA PRO A 28 7.90 5.27 -16.50
C PRO A 28 9.23 4.58 -16.18
N SER A 29 9.39 4.09 -14.95
CA SER A 29 10.53 3.28 -14.51
C SER A 29 10.59 1.88 -15.11
N GLY A 30 9.55 1.44 -15.84
CA GLY A 30 9.39 0.08 -16.34
C GLY A 30 8.75 -0.88 -15.33
N VAL A 31 8.45 -0.42 -14.12
CA VAL A 31 7.73 -1.20 -13.10
C VAL A 31 6.25 -1.25 -13.43
N GLU A 32 5.64 -2.41 -13.25
CA GLU A 32 4.20 -2.58 -13.33
C GLU A 32 3.61 -2.83 -11.95
N LEU A 33 2.57 -2.06 -11.59
CA LEU A 33 1.82 -2.22 -10.36
C LEU A 33 0.36 -2.51 -10.66
N HIS A 34 -0.28 -3.26 -9.79
CA HIS A 34 -1.71 -3.51 -9.86
C HIS A 34 -2.41 -2.94 -8.63
N GLY A 35 -3.58 -2.35 -8.83
CA GLY A 35 -4.35 -1.76 -7.75
C GLY A 35 -5.80 -1.48 -8.13
N VAL A 36 -6.57 -1.08 -7.14
CA VAL A 36 -7.98 -0.70 -7.31
C VAL A 36 -8.14 0.76 -6.90
N VAL A 37 -8.82 1.53 -7.73
CA VAL A 37 -9.21 2.91 -7.45
C VAL A 37 -10.72 2.99 -7.34
N GLY A 38 -11.24 3.65 -6.31
CA GLY A 38 -12.68 3.83 -6.15
C GLY A 38 -13.03 4.89 -5.12
N GLY A 39 -14.30 5.29 -5.12
CA GLY A 39 -14.79 6.31 -4.21
C GLY A 39 -14.72 7.72 -4.78
N GLU A 40 -15.14 8.69 -3.97
CA GLU A 40 -15.22 10.10 -4.32
C GLU A 40 -14.68 10.96 -3.19
N GLY A 41 -13.90 11.98 -3.53
CA GLY A 41 -13.31 12.92 -2.59
C GLY A 41 -11.80 13.06 -2.73
N PRO A 42 -11.12 13.60 -1.70
CA PRO A 42 -9.65 13.76 -1.73
C PRO A 42 -8.92 12.43 -1.91
N PRO A 43 -7.75 12.43 -2.57
CA PRO A 43 -6.96 11.23 -2.75
C PRO A 43 -6.48 10.61 -1.43
N LEU A 44 -6.66 9.29 -1.28
CA LEU A 44 -6.17 8.49 -0.16
C LEU A 44 -5.56 7.18 -0.67
N VAL A 45 -4.37 6.84 -0.21
CA VAL A 45 -3.66 5.61 -0.60
C VAL A 45 -3.47 4.69 0.60
N PHE A 46 -3.85 3.44 0.44
CA PHE A 46 -3.55 2.35 1.36
C PHE A 46 -2.31 1.58 0.90
N ILE A 47 -1.32 1.42 1.78
CA ILE A 47 -0.03 0.79 1.49
C ILE A 47 0.19 -0.38 2.42
N HIS A 48 0.14 -1.59 1.87
CA HIS A 48 0.22 -2.84 2.64
C HIS A 48 1.62 -3.15 3.17
N GLY A 49 1.68 -4.05 4.15
CA GLY A 49 2.91 -4.57 4.74
C GLY A 49 3.63 -5.59 3.85
N ALA A 50 4.73 -6.18 4.37
CA ALA A 50 5.62 -7.07 3.61
C ALA A 50 4.91 -8.32 3.05
N MET A 51 3.96 -8.87 3.78
CA MET A 51 3.24 -10.10 3.42
C MET A 51 1.88 -9.85 2.75
N GLY A 52 1.57 -8.60 2.41
CA GLY A 52 0.27 -8.20 1.87
C GLY A 52 0.27 -8.02 0.35
N ASP A 53 -0.90 -7.64 -0.13
CA ASP A 53 -1.17 -7.21 -1.49
C ASP A 53 -2.32 -6.19 -1.50
N TRP A 54 -2.84 -5.85 -2.67
CA TRP A 54 -3.91 -4.88 -2.88
C TRP A 54 -5.20 -5.14 -2.07
N ARG A 55 -5.40 -6.37 -1.57
CA ARG A 55 -6.58 -6.77 -0.76
C ARG A 55 -6.42 -6.47 0.73
N SER A 56 -5.24 -6.11 1.19
CA SER A 56 -4.92 -5.98 2.62
C SER A 56 -5.80 -4.99 3.39
N PHE A 57 -6.46 -4.06 2.69
CA PHE A 57 -7.34 -3.05 3.27
C PHE A 57 -8.81 -3.20 2.85
N GLU A 58 -9.23 -4.39 2.42
CA GLU A 58 -10.62 -4.65 2.02
C GLU A 58 -11.62 -4.26 3.11
N ALA A 59 -11.34 -4.61 4.36
CA ALA A 59 -12.20 -4.31 5.50
C ALA A 59 -12.41 -2.79 5.74
N GLN A 60 -11.44 -1.96 5.34
CA GLN A 60 -11.52 -0.51 5.48
C GLN A 60 -12.12 0.18 4.25
N TRP A 61 -12.12 -0.49 3.10
CA TRP A 61 -12.44 0.10 1.81
C TRP A 61 -13.80 0.82 1.81
N HIS A 62 -14.85 0.13 2.21
CA HIS A 62 -16.21 0.67 2.19
C HIS A 62 -16.46 1.80 3.20
N ALA A 63 -15.67 1.87 4.26
CA ALA A 63 -15.75 2.95 5.23
C ALA A 63 -15.13 4.25 4.71
N PHE A 64 -14.16 4.16 3.82
CA PHE A 64 -13.41 5.32 3.33
C PHE A 64 -13.85 5.82 1.96
N THR A 65 -14.29 4.96 1.06
CA THR A 65 -14.69 5.33 -0.31
C THR A 65 -15.87 6.33 -0.39
N PRO A 66 -16.79 6.43 0.57
CA PRO A 66 -17.79 7.50 0.57
C PRO A 66 -17.20 8.91 0.78
N HIS A 67 -15.96 9.02 1.29
CA HIS A 67 -15.35 10.28 1.69
C HIS A 67 -14.05 10.60 0.96
N PHE A 68 -13.45 9.61 0.32
CA PHE A 68 -12.14 9.71 -0.36
C PHE A 68 -12.16 8.99 -1.70
N THR A 69 -11.39 9.50 -2.64
CA THR A 69 -10.98 8.69 -3.78
C THR A 69 -9.81 7.83 -3.33
N CYS A 70 -10.08 6.53 -3.09
CA CYS A 70 -9.15 5.59 -2.50
C CYS A 70 -8.38 4.82 -3.56
N LEU A 71 -7.10 4.59 -3.30
CA LEU A 71 -6.25 3.63 -4.00
C LEU A 71 -5.77 2.58 -3.01
N THR A 72 -5.92 1.32 -3.34
CA THR A 72 -5.12 0.22 -2.76
C THR A 72 -4.34 -0.45 -3.87
N TYR A 73 -3.08 -0.80 -3.65
CA TYR A 73 -2.22 -1.37 -4.69
C TYR A 73 -1.26 -2.41 -4.13
N SER A 74 -0.82 -3.31 -4.98
CA SER A 74 0.25 -4.24 -4.66
C SER A 74 1.60 -3.57 -4.86
N ARG A 75 2.45 -3.57 -3.83
CA ARG A 75 3.81 -3.06 -3.93
C ARG A 75 4.63 -3.91 -4.91
N ARG A 76 5.75 -3.40 -5.39
CA ARG A 76 6.55 -3.87 -6.53
C ARG A 76 6.64 -5.39 -6.70
N TYR A 77 6.91 -6.14 -5.63
CA TYR A 77 7.12 -7.59 -5.66
C TYR A 77 5.97 -8.39 -5.03
N SER A 78 4.85 -7.75 -4.79
CA SER A 78 3.66 -8.40 -4.22
C SER A 78 2.72 -8.88 -5.32
N PHE A 79 1.98 -9.95 -5.03
CA PHE A 79 0.99 -10.50 -5.96
C PHE A 79 -0.04 -9.42 -6.38
N PRO A 80 -0.45 -9.32 -7.62
CA PRO A 80 -0.13 -10.17 -8.80
C PRO A 80 0.99 -9.60 -9.68
N ASN A 81 1.84 -8.70 -9.18
CA ASN A 81 2.91 -8.10 -9.98
C ASN A 81 3.97 -9.13 -10.38
N HIS A 82 4.49 -8.98 -11.60
CA HIS A 82 5.52 -9.84 -12.17
C HIS A 82 6.80 -9.05 -12.51
N ASN A 83 7.12 -8.06 -11.68
CA ASN A 83 8.37 -7.33 -11.87
C ASN A 83 9.59 -8.25 -11.68
N PRO A 84 10.72 -7.99 -12.37
CA PRO A 84 11.95 -8.74 -12.15
C PRO A 84 12.32 -8.80 -10.67
N GLN A 85 12.93 -9.92 -10.26
CA GLN A 85 13.38 -10.13 -8.88
C GLN A 85 14.17 -8.91 -8.37
N PRO A 86 14.08 -8.61 -7.07
CA PRO A 86 14.71 -7.43 -6.51
C PRO A 86 16.23 -7.45 -6.76
N ALA A 87 16.74 -6.31 -7.21
CA ALA A 87 18.16 -6.08 -7.21
C ALA A 87 18.68 -6.09 -5.75
N PRO A 88 19.97 -6.41 -5.54
CA PRO A 88 20.55 -6.42 -4.19
C PRO A 88 20.41 -5.11 -3.42
N ASP A 89 20.21 -4.00 -4.12
CA ASP A 89 20.04 -2.65 -3.60
C ASP A 89 18.57 -2.23 -3.42
N HIS A 90 17.62 -3.16 -3.57
CA HIS A 90 16.20 -2.85 -3.35
C HIS A 90 15.97 -2.23 -1.96
N SER A 91 15.22 -1.14 -1.92
CA SER A 91 15.03 -0.35 -0.71
C SER A 91 13.66 0.33 -0.65
N ALA A 92 13.31 0.80 0.53
CA ALA A 92 12.10 1.61 0.71
C ALA A 92 12.12 2.93 -0.09
N LEU A 93 13.30 3.42 -0.48
CA LEU A 93 13.42 4.58 -1.39
C LEU A 93 12.87 4.27 -2.77
N GLN A 94 13.15 3.08 -3.30
CA GLN A 94 12.62 2.64 -4.59
C GLN A 94 11.11 2.46 -4.53
N GLU A 95 10.59 1.88 -3.45
CA GLU A 95 9.14 1.74 -3.26
C GLU A 95 8.43 3.07 -3.04
N ALA A 96 9.06 4.03 -2.38
CA ALA A 96 8.55 5.39 -2.25
C ALA A 96 8.52 6.11 -3.61
N GLU A 97 9.53 5.88 -4.47
CA GLU A 97 9.53 6.40 -5.84
C GLU A 97 8.45 5.75 -6.70
N ASP A 98 8.20 4.44 -6.56
CA ASP A 98 7.06 3.78 -7.21
C ASP A 98 5.73 4.41 -6.80
N LEU A 99 5.54 4.67 -5.50
CA LEU A 99 4.35 5.35 -4.99
C LEU A 99 4.21 6.75 -5.59
N ARG A 100 5.30 7.52 -5.65
CA ARG A 100 5.30 8.85 -6.27
C ARG A 100 4.87 8.79 -7.73
N LEU A 101 5.45 7.87 -8.50
CA LEU A 101 5.12 7.67 -9.92
C LEU A 101 3.67 7.20 -10.10
N LEU A 102 3.16 6.39 -9.16
CA LEU A 102 1.77 5.96 -9.17
C LEU A 102 0.80 7.12 -8.92
N LEU A 103 1.15 8.05 -8.00
CA LEU A 103 0.39 9.29 -7.82
C LEU A 103 0.37 10.13 -9.10
N ASP A 104 1.52 10.25 -9.78
CA ASP A 104 1.61 10.97 -11.06
C ASP A 104 0.74 10.31 -12.15
N ALA A 105 0.75 8.99 -12.24
CA ALA A 105 -0.07 8.24 -13.19
C ALA A 105 -1.58 8.43 -12.97
N LEU A 106 -1.98 8.75 -11.74
CA LEU A 106 -3.36 9.06 -11.36
C LEU A 106 -3.70 10.56 -11.48
N GLY A 107 -2.72 11.41 -11.77
CA GLY A 107 -2.88 12.86 -11.78
C GLY A 107 -3.07 13.45 -10.38
N TRP A 108 -2.55 12.81 -9.35
CA TRP A 108 -2.66 13.24 -7.96
C TRP A 108 -1.40 13.97 -7.50
N ASP A 109 -1.49 15.26 -7.31
CA ASP A 109 -0.37 16.09 -6.81
C ASP A 109 0.05 15.66 -5.40
N ALA A 110 -0.91 15.35 -4.55
CA ALA A 110 -0.68 14.89 -3.19
C ALA A 110 -1.85 14.01 -2.71
N ALA A 111 -1.58 13.12 -1.76
CA ALA A 111 -2.56 12.21 -1.19
C ALA A 111 -2.43 12.09 0.34
N HIS A 112 -3.52 11.66 0.98
CA HIS A 112 -3.48 11.10 2.32
C HIS A 112 -2.92 9.68 2.23
N LEU A 113 -2.03 9.29 3.15
CA LEU A 113 -1.40 7.97 3.15
C LEU A 113 -1.76 7.20 4.42
N VAL A 114 -2.13 5.94 4.25
CA VAL A 114 -2.31 4.98 5.34
C VAL A 114 -1.44 3.77 5.03
N GLY A 115 -0.41 3.55 5.82
CA GLY A 115 0.54 2.47 5.61
C GLY A 115 0.67 1.56 6.82
N SER A 116 0.69 0.25 6.59
CA SER A 116 0.90 -0.76 7.63
C SER A 116 2.28 -1.38 7.49
N SER A 117 2.99 -1.55 8.61
CA SER A 117 4.31 -2.18 8.68
C SER A 117 5.27 -1.58 7.63
N TYR A 118 5.83 -2.38 6.74
CA TYR A 118 6.73 -1.91 5.68
C TYR A 118 6.06 -0.86 4.76
N GLY A 119 4.75 -0.95 4.52
CA GLY A 119 4.00 0.09 3.81
C GLY A 119 3.96 1.42 4.56
N GLY A 120 3.88 1.38 5.89
CA GLY A 120 4.02 2.57 6.74
C GLY A 120 5.42 3.18 6.66
N PHE A 121 6.45 2.35 6.60
CA PHE A 121 7.83 2.80 6.41
C PHE A 121 8.03 3.43 5.02
N THR A 122 7.51 2.82 3.96
CA THR A 122 7.51 3.39 2.60
C THR A 122 6.85 4.77 2.57
N ALA A 123 5.69 4.91 3.22
CA ALA A 123 4.99 6.19 3.32
C ALA A 123 5.78 7.27 4.07
N LEU A 124 6.46 6.90 5.17
CA LEU A 124 7.37 7.79 5.90
C LEU A 124 8.54 8.25 5.03
N VAL A 125 9.13 7.34 4.25
CA VAL A 125 10.22 7.67 3.33
C VAL A 125 9.76 8.68 2.28
N LEU A 126 8.57 8.50 1.70
CA LEU A 126 8.01 9.49 0.76
C LEU A 126 7.75 10.83 1.45
N ALA A 127 7.20 10.83 2.65
CA ALA A 127 6.90 12.06 3.40
C ALA A 127 8.18 12.87 3.72
N VAL A 128 9.29 12.19 4.00
CA VAL A 128 10.58 12.83 4.24
C VAL A 128 11.21 13.33 2.94
N ALA A 129 11.21 12.50 1.90
CA ALA A 129 11.84 12.82 0.63
C ALA A 129 11.06 13.88 -0.17
N GLN A 130 9.73 13.83 -0.12
CA GLN A 130 8.86 14.70 -0.90
C GLN A 130 7.61 15.12 -0.09
N PRO A 131 7.76 15.97 0.93
CA PRO A 131 6.69 16.31 1.87
C PRO A 131 5.47 16.94 1.20
N ARG A 132 5.64 17.60 0.05
CA ARG A 132 4.53 18.19 -0.71
C ARG A 132 3.60 17.16 -1.34
N ARG A 133 4.03 15.90 -1.46
CA ARG A 133 3.24 14.79 -2.02
C ARG A 133 2.33 14.13 -0.97
N VAL A 134 2.51 14.47 0.30
CA VAL A 134 1.80 13.84 1.42
C VAL A 134 0.98 14.89 2.17
N ARG A 135 -0.34 14.72 2.15
CA ARG A 135 -1.27 15.60 2.90
C ARG A 135 -1.29 15.26 4.37
N THR A 136 -1.50 13.99 4.67
CA THR A 136 -1.44 13.43 6.01
C THR A 136 -0.91 12.00 5.92
N LEU A 137 -0.38 11.49 7.02
CA LEU A 137 0.17 10.14 7.11
C LEU A 137 -0.31 9.45 8.37
N VAL A 138 -0.85 8.25 8.21
CA VAL A 138 -1.07 7.29 9.28
C VAL A 138 -0.13 6.11 9.03
N ALA A 139 0.84 5.92 9.92
CA ALA A 139 1.77 4.81 9.88
C ALA A 139 1.48 3.85 11.03
N VAL A 140 1.01 2.65 10.70
CA VAL A 140 0.70 1.61 11.67
C VAL A 140 1.89 0.68 11.80
N GLU A 141 2.55 0.70 12.96
CA GLU A 141 3.69 -0.14 13.33
C GLU A 141 4.80 -0.22 12.24
N PRO A 142 5.31 0.92 11.71
CA PRO A 142 6.37 0.89 10.72
C PRO A 142 7.65 0.32 11.33
N PRO A 143 8.40 -0.54 10.61
CA PRO A 143 9.63 -1.13 11.14
C PRO A 143 10.75 -0.09 11.18
N MET A 144 11.03 0.44 12.37
CA MET A 144 12.10 1.41 12.62
C MET A 144 13.41 0.71 13.04
N MET A 145 13.71 -0.43 12.43
CA MET A 145 14.84 -1.31 12.80
C MET A 145 16.20 -0.61 12.79
N LYS A 146 16.39 0.39 11.94
CA LYS A 146 17.63 1.18 11.89
C LYS A 146 17.93 1.89 13.22
N TYR A 147 16.90 2.18 14.02
CA TYR A 147 17.03 2.86 15.31
C TYR A 147 16.93 1.90 16.49
N ALA A 148 16.61 0.62 16.24
CA ALA A 148 16.68 -0.38 17.28
C ALA A 148 18.15 -0.67 17.61
N ARG A 149 18.58 -0.39 18.83
CA ARG A 149 19.87 -0.87 19.33
C ARG A 149 19.73 -2.35 19.63
N LEU A 150 20.18 -3.18 18.69
CA LEU A 150 20.37 -4.59 18.94
C LEU A 150 21.53 -4.69 19.94
N THR A 151 21.26 -5.07 21.17
CA THR A 151 22.32 -5.36 22.13
C THR A 151 23.03 -6.63 21.71
N PRO A 152 24.38 -6.71 21.86
CA PRO A 152 25.15 -7.89 21.45
C PRO A 152 24.83 -9.20 22.20
N ALA A 153 23.89 -9.16 23.12
CA ALA A 153 23.49 -10.28 23.98
C ALA A 153 22.07 -10.80 23.65
N GLY A 154 21.64 -10.65 22.41
CA GLY A 154 20.38 -11.24 21.93
C GLY A 154 20.65 -12.34 20.93
#